data_ec092a5f04bf2dc3ab8f7d84f58559b5
#
_entry.id   ec092a5f04bf2dc3ab8f7d84f58559b5
#
_cell.length_a   1.000
_cell.length_b   1.000
_cell.length_c   1.000
_cell.angle_alpha   90.00
_cell.angle_beta   90.00
_cell.angle_gamma   90.00
#
_symmetry.space_group_name_H-M   'P 1'
#
loop_
_entity.id
_entity.type
_entity.pdbx_description
1 polymer ?
#
loop_
_entity_poly.entity_id
_entity_poly.type
_entity_poly.pdbx_seq_one_letter_code
_entity_poly.pdbx_strand_id
1 'polypeptide(L)' 'MELSEVSTKTLVDELSRREGVEAKVAEAYQDETVTVNGPAVILVVID' A
#
# COMPACT_ATOMS: atom_id res chain seq x y z
N MET A 1 -13.34 -12.16 13.30
CA MET A 1 -13.02 -10.85 12.70
C MET A 1 -13.11 -10.96 11.20
N GLU A 2 -13.88 -10.09 10.61
CA GLU A 2 -14.04 -10.02 9.17
C GLU A 2 -13.08 -8.98 8.61
N LEU A 3 -12.23 -9.38 7.67
CA LEU A 3 -11.30 -8.43 7.06
C LEU A 3 -12.01 -7.30 6.33
N SER A 4 -13.21 -7.59 5.82
CA SER A 4 -14.00 -6.58 5.12
C SER A 4 -14.47 -5.46 6.03
N GLU A 5 -14.45 -5.67 7.33
CA GLU A 5 -14.83 -4.66 8.31
C GLU A 5 -13.63 -3.83 8.81
N VAL A 6 -12.45 -4.21 8.43
CA VAL A 6 -11.23 -3.50 8.82
C VAL A 6 -11.01 -2.33 7.87
N SER A 7 -10.67 -1.18 8.41
CA SER A 7 -10.47 0.02 7.59
C SER A 7 -9.27 -0.15 6.66
N THR A 8 -9.34 0.54 5.53
CA THR A 8 -8.23 0.54 4.56
C THR A 8 -6.93 0.97 5.21
N LYS A 9 -6.99 2.02 6.04
CA LYS A 9 -5.80 2.52 6.72
C LYS A 9 -5.16 1.45 7.60
N THR A 10 -5.98 0.72 8.35
CA THR A 10 -5.48 -0.35 9.23
C THR A 10 -4.84 -1.46 8.42
N LEU A 11 -5.46 -1.83 7.30
CA LEU A 11 -4.91 -2.87 6.43
C LEU A 11 -3.58 -2.44 5.81
N VAL A 12 -3.49 -1.19 5.38
CA VAL A 12 -2.25 -0.66 4.81
C VAL A 12 -1.14 -0.64 5.87
N ASP A 13 -1.47 -0.21 7.08
CA ASP A 13 -0.50 -0.19 8.18
C ASP A 13 0.04 -1.59 8.47
N GLU A 14 -0.85 -2.58 8.48
CA GLU A 14 -0.44 -3.96 8.73
C GLU A 14 0.45 -4.49 7.61
N LEU A 15 0.06 -4.24 6.37
CA LEU A 15 0.84 -4.70 5.22
C LEU A 15 2.23 -4.06 5.18
N SER A 16 2.32 -2.79 5.59
CA SER A 16 3.59 -2.07 5.58
C SER A 16 4.64 -2.68 6.51
N ARG A 17 4.18 -3.43 7.50
CA ARG A 17 5.07 -4.08 8.45
C ARG A 17 5.54 -5.44 7.99
N ARG A 18 4.98 -5.94 6.91
CA ARG A 18 5.30 -7.28 6.45
C ARG A 18 6.59 -7.28 5.67
N GLU A 19 7.33 -8.38 5.84
CA GLU A 19 8.54 -8.61 5.07
C GLU A 19 8.17 -8.77 3.60
N GLY A 20 8.95 -8.18 2.73
CA GLY A 20 8.69 -8.23 1.29
C GLY A 20 7.74 -7.15 0.80
N VAL A 21 7.27 -6.29 1.69
CA VAL A 21 6.38 -5.19 1.31
C VAL A 21 7.12 -3.87 1.48
N GLU A 22 7.14 -3.09 0.43
CA GLU A 22 7.71 -1.76 0.44
C GLU A 22 6.59 -0.75 0.31
N ALA A 23 6.46 0.13 1.29
CA ALA A 23 5.43 1.14 1.30
C ALA A 23 6.01 2.48 0.86
N LYS A 24 5.31 3.12 -0.08
CA LYS A 24 5.71 4.41 -0.59
C LYS A 24 4.53 5.36 -0.45
N VAL A 25 4.76 6.50 0.18
CA VAL A 25 3.72 7.49 0.42
C VAL A 25 3.92 8.67 -0.53
N ALA A 26 2.86 8.99 -1.27
CA ALA A 26 2.84 10.19 -2.11
C ALA A 26 2.12 11.28 -1.34
N GLU A 27 2.78 12.42 -1.21
CA GLU A 27 2.20 13.57 -0.53
C GLU A 27 1.17 14.25 -1.43
N ALA A 28 0.30 15.06 -0.83
CA ALA A 28 -0.70 15.79 -1.57
C ALA A 28 -0.06 16.63 -2.68
N TYR A 29 -0.66 16.59 -3.86
CA TYR A 29 -0.21 17.33 -5.05
C TYR A 29 1.15 16.87 -5.59
N GLN A 30 1.63 15.72 -5.17
CA GLN A 30 2.84 15.14 -5.72
C GLN A 30 2.51 13.91 -6.56
N ASP A 31 3.14 13.82 -7.71
CA ASP A 31 3.04 12.63 -8.56
C ASP A 31 4.19 11.70 -8.21
N GLU A 32 3.87 10.43 -8.02
CA GLU A 32 4.87 9.43 -7.73
C GLU A 32 4.86 8.35 -8.80
N THR A 33 6.03 7.89 -9.16
CA THR A 33 6.18 6.81 -10.12
C THR A 33 6.76 5.60 -9.43
N VAL A 34 6.16 4.45 -9.66
CA VAL A 34 6.63 3.18 -9.09
C VAL A 34 7.05 2.27 -10.23
N THR A 35 8.28 1.81 -10.17
CA THR A 35 8.82 0.86 -11.14
C THR A 35 9.28 -0.38 -10.40
N VAL A 36 8.81 -1.55 -10.82
CA VAL A 36 9.17 -2.80 -10.17
C VAL A 36 9.48 -3.85 -11.24
N ASN A 37 10.29 -4.82 -10.85
CA ASN A 37 10.50 -6.03 -11.64
C ASN A 37 9.60 -7.12 -11.09
N GLY A 38 8.82 -7.72 -11.98
CA GLY A 38 7.90 -8.76 -11.58
C GLY A 38 8.56 -10.12 -11.37
N PRO A 39 7.79 -11.05 -10.81
CA PRO A 39 6.38 -10.87 -10.44
C PRO A 39 6.20 -10.01 -9.20
N ALA A 40 5.23 -9.11 -9.27
CA ALA A 40 4.93 -8.21 -8.16
C ALA A 40 3.47 -7.77 -8.23
N VAL A 41 2.95 -7.29 -7.11
CA VAL A 41 1.61 -6.71 -7.04
C VAL A 41 1.76 -5.26 -6.62
N ILE A 42 1.18 -4.38 -7.40
CA ILE A 42 1.17 -2.95 -7.10
C ILE A 42 -0.23 -2.56 -6.68
N LEU A 43 -0.33 -1.98 -5.51
CA LEU A 43 -1.60 -1.58 -4.94
C LEU A 43 -1.60 -0.07 -4.76
N VAL A 44 -2.60 0.60 -5.32
CA VAL A 44 -2.74 2.05 -5.19
C VAL A 44 -3.90 2.34 -4.26
N VAL A 45 -3.61 3.03 -3.17
CA VAL A 45 -4.61 3.42 -2.19
C VAL A 45 -4.72 4.94 -2.23
N ILE A 46 -5.89 5.41 -2.59
CA ILE A 46 -6.18 6.84 -2.68
C ILE A 46 -7.16 7.20 -1.57
N ASP A 47 -6.77 8.16 -0.81
CA ASP A 47 -7.54 8.54 0.38
C ASP A 47 -8.02 9.99 0.27
#